data_75040c5ef175cad4dee32e9846b2f901
#
_entry.id   75040c5ef175cad4dee32e9846b2f901
#
_cell.length_a   1.000
_cell.length_b   1.000
_cell.length_c   1.000
_cell.angle_alpha   90.00
_cell.angle_beta   90.00
_cell.angle_gamma   90.00
#
_symmetry.space_group_name_H-M   'P 1'
#
loop_
_entity.id
_entity.type
_entity.pdbx_description
1 polymer ?
#
loop_
_entity_poly.entity_id
_entity_poly.type
_entity_poly.pdbx_seq_one_letter_code
_entity_poly.pdbx_strand_id
1 'polypeptide(L)'
;WALHVIRESIGEKAFNKAVIRYLKKYKFRNVETNDFLNQISKVSDFDIVKFQKEWLENPKFPTTEATILLKKNTFIQQLFDIQKSKNLPQNERFTLFMKVLQSNCYYPIKVEIVNQLKSIPFEDKKELLLAAMHTNNTKVRLAVAYSFTTIPIDFQQEYETLLDDKSYDVKEIALLNLFNSFPEKQTTYLDYSSKWIGNNDKN
;
A
#
# COMPACT_ATOMS: atom_id res chain seq x y z
N TRP A 1 -2.89 -17.33 -1.42
CA TRP A 1 -3.08 -17.43 -2.87
C TRP A 1 -4.06 -18.53 -3.26
N ALA A 2 -3.90 -19.77 -2.80
CA ALA A 2 -4.75 -20.90 -3.16
C ALA A 2 -6.26 -20.59 -3.05
N LEU A 3 -6.71 -20.05 -1.91
CA LEU A 3 -8.11 -19.67 -1.71
C LEU A 3 -8.55 -18.52 -2.64
N HIS A 4 -7.64 -17.56 -2.91
CA HIS A 4 -7.93 -16.45 -3.83
C HIS A 4 -8.14 -16.97 -5.26
N VAL A 5 -7.28 -17.85 -5.75
CA VAL A 5 -7.40 -18.47 -7.07
C VAL A 5 -8.75 -19.19 -7.22
N ILE A 6 -9.10 -20.02 -6.25
CA ILE A 6 -10.40 -20.73 -6.27
C ILE A 6 -11.55 -19.73 -6.32
N ARG A 7 -11.55 -18.71 -5.42
CA ARG A 7 -12.61 -17.70 -5.38
C ARG A 7 -12.77 -16.95 -6.70
N GLU A 8 -11.64 -16.51 -7.31
CA GLU A 8 -11.67 -15.81 -8.60
C GLU A 8 -12.09 -16.70 -9.77
N SER A 9 -11.89 -18.02 -9.67
CA SER A 9 -12.26 -18.98 -10.70
C SER A 9 -13.75 -19.37 -10.65
N ILE A 10 -14.31 -19.58 -9.45
CA ILE A 10 -15.69 -20.06 -9.30
C ILE A 10 -16.69 -18.95 -8.89
N GLY A 11 -16.17 -17.75 -8.60
CA GLY A 11 -16.95 -16.61 -8.13
C GLY A 11 -17.27 -16.65 -6.63
N GLU A 12 -17.50 -15.48 -6.07
CA GLU A 12 -17.66 -15.29 -4.62
C GLU A 12 -18.84 -16.08 -4.04
N LYS A 13 -19.97 -16.12 -4.75
CA LYS A 13 -21.19 -16.82 -4.27
C LYS A 13 -20.96 -18.34 -4.12
N ALA A 14 -20.34 -18.97 -5.12
CA ALA A 14 -20.04 -20.40 -5.06
C ALA A 14 -18.96 -20.68 -4.02
N PHE A 15 -17.93 -19.85 -3.94
CA PHE A 15 -16.87 -19.96 -2.95
C PHE A 15 -17.41 -19.89 -1.52
N ASN A 16 -18.22 -18.88 -1.20
CA ASN A 16 -18.85 -18.73 0.12
C ASN A 16 -19.75 -19.93 0.47
N LYS A 17 -20.50 -20.45 -0.50
CA LYS A 17 -21.29 -21.67 -0.30
C LYS A 17 -20.44 -22.88 0.06
N ALA A 18 -19.30 -23.06 -0.62
CA ALA A 18 -18.34 -24.14 -0.32
C ALA A 18 -17.74 -23.99 1.08
N VAL A 19 -17.30 -22.78 1.46
CA VAL A 19 -16.75 -22.47 2.79
C VAL A 19 -17.76 -22.78 3.90
N ILE A 20 -19.00 -22.33 3.76
CA ILE A 20 -20.06 -22.60 4.76
C ILE A 20 -20.31 -24.10 4.89
N ARG A 21 -20.38 -24.83 3.76
CA ARG A 21 -20.54 -26.30 3.78
C ARG A 21 -19.39 -27.01 4.46
N TYR A 22 -18.14 -26.58 4.16
CA TYR A 22 -16.93 -27.10 4.76
C TYR A 22 -16.95 -26.93 6.27
N LEU A 23 -17.16 -25.70 6.75
CA LEU A 23 -17.17 -25.38 8.17
C LEU A 23 -18.28 -26.12 8.92
N LYS A 24 -19.47 -26.25 8.33
CA LYS A 24 -20.56 -27.02 8.94
C LYS A 24 -20.25 -28.51 9.04
N LYS A 25 -19.67 -29.09 7.98
CA LYS A 25 -19.42 -30.54 7.92
C LYS A 25 -18.27 -30.98 8.82
N TYR A 26 -17.23 -30.16 8.91
CA TYR A 26 -15.99 -30.53 9.59
C TYR A 26 -15.77 -29.80 10.92
N LYS A 27 -16.82 -29.21 11.48
CA LYS A 27 -16.77 -28.55 12.78
C LYS A 27 -16.15 -29.47 13.84
N PHE A 28 -15.11 -28.96 14.52
CA PHE A 28 -14.38 -29.69 15.59
C PHE A 28 -13.72 -31.02 15.15
N ARG A 29 -13.33 -31.14 13.88
CA ARG A 29 -12.61 -32.31 13.36
C ARG A 29 -11.27 -31.90 12.78
N ASN A 30 -10.31 -32.83 12.76
CA ASN A 30 -9.11 -32.70 11.95
C ASN A 30 -9.50 -32.84 10.48
N VAL A 31 -8.86 -32.06 9.62
CA VAL A 31 -9.16 -31.96 8.20
C VAL A 31 -7.90 -31.91 7.35
N GLU A 32 -8.03 -32.28 6.11
CA GLU A 32 -7.00 -32.19 5.09
C GLU A 32 -7.45 -31.29 3.93
N THR A 33 -6.50 -30.90 3.08
CA THR A 33 -6.78 -30.06 1.91
C THR A 33 -7.89 -30.63 1.02
N ASN A 34 -7.90 -31.94 0.80
CA ASN A 34 -8.93 -32.61 0.00
C ASN A 34 -10.32 -32.50 0.57
N ASP A 35 -10.47 -32.38 1.88
CA ASP A 35 -11.77 -32.16 2.51
C ASP A 35 -12.41 -30.85 2.09
N PHE A 36 -11.59 -29.81 1.95
CA PHE A 36 -12.05 -28.53 1.42
C PHE A 36 -12.33 -28.59 -0.09
N LEU A 37 -11.39 -29.12 -0.89
CA LEU A 37 -11.50 -29.21 -2.33
C LEU A 37 -12.74 -30.04 -2.75
N ASN A 38 -13.07 -31.07 -1.98
CA ASN A 38 -14.32 -31.83 -2.14
C ASN A 38 -15.61 -31.00 -1.89
N GLN A 39 -15.53 -29.88 -1.14
CA GLN A 39 -16.70 -28.98 -1.05
C GLN A 39 -16.76 -28.02 -2.24
N ILE A 40 -15.62 -27.67 -2.84
CA ILE A 40 -15.56 -26.89 -4.07
C ILE A 40 -16.20 -27.64 -5.23
N SER A 41 -15.85 -28.92 -5.45
CA SER A 41 -16.42 -29.75 -6.52
C SER A 41 -17.95 -29.93 -6.43
N LYS A 42 -18.53 -29.76 -5.25
CA LYS A 42 -19.99 -29.85 -5.05
C LYS A 42 -20.75 -28.58 -5.43
N VAL A 43 -20.05 -27.49 -5.70
CA VAL A 43 -20.68 -26.19 -5.99
C VAL A 43 -20.22 -25.59 -7.32
N SER A 44 -19.26 -26.23 -8.01
CA SER A 44 -18.70 -25.78 -9.27
C SER A 44 -18.00 -26.93 -10.00
N ASP A 45 -17.82 -26.77 -11.31
CA ASP A 45 -17.02 -27.68 -12.16
C ASP A 45 -15.56 -27.28 -12.19
N PHE A 46 -15.05 -26.75 -11.08
CA PHE A 46 -13.65 -26.32 -10.96
C PHE A 46 -12.68 -27.51 -11.09
N ASP A 47 -11.69 -27.35 -11.96
CA ASP A 47 -10.66 -28.38 -12.18
C ASP A 47 -9.68 -28.46 -11.01
N ILE A 48 -10.05 -29.27 -10.01
CA ILE A 48 -9.28 -29.48 -8.78
C ILE A 48 -7.93 -30.13 -9.09
N VAL A 49 -7.86 -31.05 -10.06
CA VAL A 49 -6.62 -31.78 -10.38
C VAL A 49 -5.59 -30.81 -10.96
N LYS A 50 -6.00 -30.00 -11.93
CA LYS A 50 -5.15 -28.95 -12.49
C LYS A 50 -4.71 -27.94 -11.41
N PHE A 51 -5.64 -27.51 -10.56
CA PHE A 51 -5.34 -26.57 -9.48
C PHE A 51 -4.32 -27.14 -8.48
N GLN A 52 -4.47 -28.39 -8.04
CA GLN A 52 -3.51 -29.01 -7.12
C GLN A 52 -2.12 -29.06 -7.74
N LYS A 53 -2.00 -29.50 -8.98
CA LYS A 53 -0.73 -29.59 -9.67
C LYS A 53 -0.05 -28.23 -9.87
N GLU A 54 -0.81 -27.19 -10.21
CA GLU A 54 -0.25 -25.88 -10.53
C GLU A 54 0.01 -25.02 -9.28
N TRP A 55 -0.85 -25.10 -8.26
CA TRP A 55 -0.85 -24.17 -7.13
C TRP A 55 -0.45 -24.79 -5.78
N LEU A 56 -0.56 -26.09 -5.61
CA LEU A 56 -0.23 -26.76 -4.33
C LEU A 56 1.03 -27.62 -4.42
N GLU A 57 1.23 -28.31 -5.55
CA GLU A 57 2.33 -29.26 -5.71
C GLU A 57 3.50 -28.67 -6.50
N ASN A 58 3.29 -27.56 -7.22
CA ASN A 58 4.33 -26.91 -7.99
C ASN A 58 5.35 -26.22 -7.05
N PRO A 59 6.64 -26.58 -7.11
CA PRO A 59 7.67 -25.96 -6.28
C PRO A 59 7.95 -24.51 -6.66
N LYS A 60 7.50 -24.07 -7.86
CA LYS A 60 7.63 -22.68 -8.33
C LYS A 60 6.28 -21.98 -8.24
N PHE A 61 6.27 -20.82 -7.60
CA PHE A 61 5.08 -20.00 -7.55
C PHE A 61 4.66 -19.52 -8.95
N PRO A 62 3.39 -19.71 -9.37
CA PRO A 62 2.92 -19.34 -10.71
C PRO A 62 2.67 -17.83 -10.82
N THR A 63 3.76 -17.06 -10.92
CA THR A 63 3.76 -15.57 -10.87
C THR A 63 2.95 -14.95 -12.01
N THR A 64 2.98 -15.55 -13.20
CA THR A 64 2.26 -15.04 -14.38
C THR A 64 0.75 -15.09 -14.16
N GLU A 65 0.25 -16.23 -13.73
CA GLU A 65 -1.17 -16.48 -13.46
C GLU A 65 -1.64 -15.62 -12.28
N ALA A 66 -0.83 -15.53 -11.22
CA ALA A 66 -1.08 -14.67 -10.09
C ALA A 66 -1.21 -13.19 -10.51
N THR A 67 -0.32 -12.71 -11.37
CA THR A 67 -0.34 -11.33 -11.89
C THR A 67 -1.59 -11.07 -12.73
N ILE A 68 -2.01 -12.03 -13.57
CA ILE A 68 -3.25 -11.92 -14.36
C ILE A 68 -4.46 -11.76 -13.42
N LEU A 69 -4.53 -12.57 -12.37
CA LEU A 69 -5.63 -12.49 -11.38
C LEU A 69 -5.64 -11.16 -10.64
N LEU A 70 -4.47 -10.66 -10.21
CA LEU A 70 -4.37 -9.35 -9.54
C LEU A 70 -4.84 -8.20 -10.42
N LYS A 71 -4.54 -8.25 -11.71
CA LYS A 71 -4.93 -7.20 -12.67
C LYS A 71 -6.43 -7.11 -12.92
N LYS A 72 -7.23 -8.08 -12.51
CA LYS A 72 -8.69 -7.95 -12.49
C LYS A 72 -9.16 -6.85 -11.54
N ASN A 73 -8.39 -6.52 -10.51
CA ASN A 73 -8.66 -5.40 -9.63
C ASN A 73 -8.09 -4.11 -10.24
N THR A 74 -8.95 -3.14 -10.51
CA THR A 74 -8.57 -1.87 -11.16
C THR A 74 -7.52 -1.08 -10.38
N PHE A 75 -7.57 -1.11 -9.04
CA PHE A 75 -6.57 -0.41 -8.22
C PHE A 75 -5.20 -1.07 -8.31
N ILE A 76 -5.16 -2.41 -8.33
CA ILE A 76 -3.89 -3.13 -8.49
C ILE A 76 -3.35 -2.95 -9.91
N GLN A 77 -4.22 -2.92 -10.93
CA GLN A 77 -3.80 -2.58 -12.29
C GLN A 77 -3.16 -1.19 -12.34
N GLN A 78 -3.78 -0.18 -11.73
CA GLN A 78 -3.23 1.17 -11.64
C GLN A 78 -1.87 1.19 -10.91
N LEU A 79 -1.74 0.42 -9.82
CA LEU A 79 -0.46 0.29 -9.11
C LEU A 79 0.64 -0.25 -10.02
N PHE A 80 0.36 -1.31 -10.78
CA PHE A 80 1.30 -1.85 -11.75
C PHE A 80 1.64 -0.86 -12.86
N ASP A 81 0.69 -0.05 -13.30
CA ASP A 81 0.94 0.97 -14.32
C ASP A 81 1.87 2.08 -13.78
N ILE A 82 1.68 2.52 -12.53
CA ILE A 82 2.61 3.42 -11.86
C ILE A 82 4.00 2.79 -11.68
N GLN A 83 4.07 1.51 -11.29
CA GLN A 83 5.37 0.83 -11.17
C GLN A 83 6.12 0.74 -12.51
N LYS A 84 5.41 0.52 -13.61
CA LYS A 84 5.98 0.51 -14.96
C LYS A 84 6.36 1.88 -15.48
N SER A 85 5.77 2.95 -14.95
CA SER A 85 6.03 4.32 -15.40
C SER A 85 7.49 4.76 -15.20
N LYS A 86 8.28 4.00 -14.41
CA LYS A 86 9.75 4.20 -14.29
C LYS A 86 10.47 4.21 -15.64
N ASN A 87 9.89 3.56 -16.65
CA ASN A 87 10.44 3.47 -18.00
C ASN A 87 10.01 4.64 -18.90
N LEU A 88 9.12 5.52 -18.45
CA LEU A 88 8.67 6.70 -19.20
C LEU A 88 9.69 7.84 -19.08
N PRO A 89 9.74 8.74 -20.06
CA PRO A 89 10.42 10.02 -19.91
C PRO A 89 9.94 10.78 -18.66
N GLN A 90 10.83 11.52 -18.02
CA GLN A 90 10.56 12.16 -16.72
C GLN A 90 9.34 13.09 -16.77
N ASN A 91 9.22 13.90 -17.82
CA ASN A 91 8.10 14.82 -17.99
C ASN A 91 6.74 14.12 -18.09
N GLU A 92 6.67 13.03 -18.86
CA GLU A 92 5.45 12.24 -19.00
C GLU A 92 5.08 11.56 -17.67
N ARG A 93 6.10 10.99 -16.99
CA ARG A 93 5.93 10.38 -15.68
C ARG A 93 5.44 11.38 -14.64
N PHE A 94 5.97 12.59 -14.62
CA PHE A 94 5.57 13.63 -13.66
C PHE A 94 4.15 14.14 -13.92
N THR A 95 3.76 14.28 -15.18
CA THR A 95 2.39 14.61 -15.57
C THR A 95 1.42 13.53 -15.08
N LEU A 96 1.76 12.26 -15.28
CA LEU A 96 1.00 11.12 -14.78
C LEU A 96 0.89 11.15 -13.25
N PHE A 97 2.01 11.36 -12.55
CA PHE A 97 2.05 11.41 -11.09
C PHE A 97 1.18 12.52 -10.52
N MET A 98 1.27 13.73 -11.06
CA MET A 98 0.44 14.85 -10.63
C MET A 98 -1.06 14.52 -10.79
N LYS A 99 -1.45 14.00 -11.94
CA LYS A 99 -2.84 13.57 -12.18
C LYS A 99 -3.32 12.55 -11.16
N VAL A 100 -2.50 11.57 -10.84
CA VAL A 100 -2.85 10.50 -9.88
C VAL A 100 -2.89 11.03 -8.45
N LEU A 101 -1.94 11.86 -8.04
CA LEU A 101 -1.93 12.47 -6.71
C LEU A 101 -3.18 13.32 -6.44
N GLN A 102 -3.67 14.03 -7.45
CA GLN A 102 -4.87 14.85 -7.38
C GLN A 102 -6.18 14.04 -7.51
N SER A 103 -6.12 12.80 -7.96
CA SER A 103 -7.29 11.95 -8.15
C SER A 103 -7.75 11.29 -6.84
N ASN A 104 -8.99 10.80 -6.83
CA ASN A 104 -9.51 9.95 -5.75
C ASN A 104 -9.17 8.47 -6.00
N CYS A 105 -7.88 8.12 -6.09
CA CYS A 105 -7.44 6.74 -6.24
C CYS A 105 -7.08 6.10 -4.89
N TYR A 106 -6.86 4.80 -4.90
CA TYR A 106 -6.46 4.04 -3.71
C TYR A 106 -5.06 4.48 -3.24
N TYR A 107 -4.93 4.80 -1.93
CA TYR A 107 -3.74 5.43 -1.36
C TYR A 107 -2.39 4.71 -1.64
N PRO A 108 -2.29 3.36 -1.72
CA PRO A 108 -1.03 2.71 -2.02
C PRO A 108 -0.43 3.11 -3.37
N ILE A 109 -1.28 3.52 -4.32
CA ILE A 109 -0.82 4.02 -5.62
C ILE A 109 -0.09 5.35 -5.43
N LYS A 110 -0.63 6.25 -4.59
CA LYS A 110 0.01 7.52 -4.24
C LYS A 110 1.29 7.32 -3.43
N VAL A 111 1.29 6.37 -2.50
CA VAL A 111 2.50 5.99 -1.74
C VAL A 111 3.59 5.46 -2.67
N GLU A 112 3.25 4.65 -3.66
CA GLU A 112 4.21 4.18 -4.67
C GLU A 112 4.83 5.35 -5.45
N ILE A 113 4.03 6.37 -5.81
CA ILE A 113 4.55 7.60 -6.43
C ILE A 113 5.58 8.26 -5.53
N VAL A 114 5.25 8.52 -4.25
CA VAL A 114 6.18 9.14 -3.30
C VAL A 114 7.47 8.31 -3.17
N ASN A 115 7.37 6.98 -3.15
CA ASN A 115 8.56 6.11 -3.12
C ASN A 115 9.42 6.24 -4.37
N GLN A 116 8.82 6.41 -5.55
CA GLN A 116 9.58 6.63 -6.78
C GLN A 116 10.26 8.02 -6.83
N LEU A 117 9.73 9.01 -6.11
CA LEU A 117 10.32 10.34 -6.03
C LEU A 117 11.59 10.39 -5.14
N LYS A 118 11.87 9.37 -4.32
CA LYS A 118 13.04 9.38 -3.41
C LYS A 118 14.36 9.56 -4.14
N SER A 119 14.51 8.97 -5.32
CA SER A 119 15.73 9.05 -6.14
C SER A 119 15.80 10.27 -7.06
N ILE A 120 14.79 11.12 -7.07
CA ILE A 120 14.72 12.32 -7.93
C ILE A 120 15.30 13.52 -7.17
N PRO A 121 16.07 14.41 -7.82
CA PRO A 121 16.50 15.67 -7.23
C PRO A 121 15.34 16.47 -6.65
N PHE A 122 15.58 17.20 -5.56
CA PHE A 122 14.51 17.90 -4.85
C PHE A 122 13.79 18.93 -5.74
N GLU A 123 14.56 19.72 -6.49
CA GLU A 123 14.02 20.78 -7.36
C GLU A 123 12.99 20.25 -8.37
N ASP A 124 13.24 19.05 -8.90
CA ASP A 124 12.36 18.44 -9.89
C ASP A 124 11.06 17.85 -9.27
N LYS A 125 11.11 17.43 -8.00
CA LYS A 125 10.02 16.70 -7.34
C LYS A 125 9.18 17.55 -6.37
N LYS A 126 9.60 18.78 -6.05
CA LYS A 126 8.98 19.64 -5.04
C LYS A 126 7.46 19.74 -5.20
N GLU A 127 6.98 20.07 -6.38
CA GLU A 127 5.54 20.22 -6.67
C GLU A 127 4.74 18.91 -6.46
N LEU A 128 5.34 17.77 -6.79
CA LEU A 128 4.71 16.46 -6.58
C LEU A 128 4.65 16.10 -5.10
N LEU A 129 5.66 16.47 -4.33
CA LEU A 129 5.65 16.29 -2.86
C LEU A 129 4.59 17.17 -2.21
N LEU A 130 4.45 18.42 -2.63
CA LEU A 130 3.38 19.31 -2.17
C LEU A 130 2.00 18.72 -2.48
N ALA A 131 1.79 18.25 -3.69
CA ALA A 131 0.54 17.58 -4.06
C ALA A 131 0.26 16.33 -3.21
N ALA A 132 1.30 15.55 -2.87
CA ALA A 132 1.17 14.40 -1.99
C ALA A 132 0.83 14.80 -0.54
N MET A 133 1.43 15.87 -0.01
CA MET A 133 1.13 16.42 1.33
C MET A 133 -0.30 16.91 1.45
N HIS A 134 -0.86 17.51 0.40
CA HIS A 134 -2.24 17.99 0.39
C HIS A 134 -3.28 16.88 0.24
N THR A 135 -2.89 15.61 0.14
CA THR A 135 -3.86 14.52 0.10
C THR A 135 -4.54 14.32 1.46
N ASN A 136 -5.84 13.99 1.45
CA ASN A 136 -6.58 13.66 2.67
C ASN A 136 -6.21 12.28 3.27
N ASN A 137 -5.05 11.72 2.92
CA ASN A 137 -4.66 10.39 3.36
C ASN A 137 -3.37 10.42 4.18
N THR A 138 -3.49 10.07 5.45
CA THR A 138 -2.39 10.02 6.42
C THR A 138 -1.22 9.15 5.95
N LYS A 139 -1.48 8.01 5.30
CA LYS A 139 -0.39 7.11 4.84
C LYS A 139 0.43 7.73 3.71
N VAL A 140 -0.19 8.60 2.89
CA VAL A 140 0.53 9.34 1.84
C VAL A 140 1.39 10.44 2.48
N ARG A 141 0.85 11.22 3.43
CA ARG A 141 1.62 12.24 4.15
C ARG A 141 2.76 11.63 4.96
N LEU A 142 2.52 10.47 5.59
CA LEU A 142 3.56 9.71 6.29
C LEU A 142 4.67 9.26 5.34
N ALA A 143 4.32 8.81 4.12
CA ALA A 143 5.33 8.46 3.11
C ALA A 143 6.17 9.66 2.70
N VAL A 144 5.57 10.87 2.60
CA VAL A 144 6.33 12.10 2.36
C VAL A 144 7.24 12.42 3.54
N ALA A 145 6.76 12.31 4.78
CA ALA A 145 7.58 12.51 5.97
C ALA A 145 8.82 11.60 5.96
N TYR A 146 8.65 10.32 5.66
CA TYR A 146 9.74 9.35 5.53
C TYR A 146 10.63 9.52 4.28
N SER A 147 10.27 10.39 3.34
CA SER A 147 11.07 10.57 2.11
C SER A 147 12.29 11.46 2.29
N PHE A 148 12.43 12.09 3.45
CA PHE A 148 13.54 12.98 3.79
C PHE A 148 14.35 12.44 4.96
N THR A 149 15.65 12.51 4.85
CA THR A 149 16.61 12.42 5.96
C THR A 149 17.15 13.81 6.34
N THR A 150 17.24 14.70 5.35
CA THR A 150 17.58 16.11 5.50
C THR A 150 16.59 16.93 4.68
N ILE A 151 15.97 17.93 5.30
CA ILE A 151 14.96 18.77 4.67
C ILE A 151 15.66 19.96 4.01
N PRO A 152 15.45 20.22 2.70
CA PRO A 152 15.93 21.43 2.05
C PRO A 152 15.35 22.68 2.70
N ILE A 153 16.17 23.75 2.81
CA ILE A 153 15.78 25.01 3.48
C ILE A 153 14.54 25.63 2.84
N ASP A 154 14.43 25.58 1.53
CA ASP A 154 13.30 26.11 0.76
C ASP A 154 12.05 25.19 0.75
N PHE A 155 12.11 24.10 1.51
CA PHE A 155 10.95 23.22 1.79
C PHE A 155 10.58 23.20 3.28
N GLN A 156 11.35 23.90 4.12
CA GLN A 156 11.15 23.86 5.56
C GLN A 156 9.74 24.28 5.98
N GLN A 157 9.27 25.43 5.47
CA GLN A 157 7.98 25.98 5.85
C GLN A 157 6.82 25.04 5.50
N GLU A 158 6.84 24.45 4.32
CA GLU A 158 5.84 23.48 3.87
C GLU A 158 5.90 22.21 4.71
N TYR A 159 7.10 21.72 5.00
CA TYR A 159 7.29 20.51 5.77
C TYR A 159 6.88 20.70 7.25
N GLU A 160 7.06 21.90 7.84
CA GLU A 160 6.60 22.26 9.17
C GLU A 160 5.08 22.08 9.33
N THR A 161 4.28 22.18 8.26
CA THR A 161 2.84 21.92 8.31
C THR A 161 2.49 20.49 8.73
N LEU A 162 3.40 19.53 8.59
CA LEU A 162 3.21 18.15 9.06
C LEU A 162 3.22 18.03 10.59
N LEU A 163 3.74 19.03 11.31
CA LEU A 163 3.66 19.07 12.78
C LEU A 163 2.21 19.22 13.27
N ASP A 164 1.31 19.73 12.42
CA ASP A 164 -0.12 19.87 12.70
C ASP A 164 -0.97 18.71 12.18
N ASP A 165 -0.34 17.66 11.66
CA ASP A 165 -1.09 16.50 11.14
C ASP A 165 -1.96 15.87 12.24
N LYS A 166 -3.08 15.27 11.82
CA LYS A 166 -3.98 14.53 12.72
C LYS A 166 -3.35 13.23 13.24
N SER A 167 -2.37 12.69 12.51
CA SER A 167 -1.66 11.47 12.87
C SER A 167 -0.43 11.80 13.69
N TYR A 168 -0.31 11.14 14.84
CA TYR A 168 0.87 11.24 15.67
C TYR A 168 2.13 10.72 14.94
N ASP A 169 2.01 9.62 14.20
CA ASP A 169 3.13 9.05 13.42
C ASP A 169 3.72 10.08 12.44
N VAL A 170 2.86 10.87 11.77
CA VAL A 170 3.31 11.93 10.85
C VAL A 170 4.02 13.04 11.60
N LYS A 171 3.43 13.50 12.73
CA LYS A 171 4.02 14.54 13.60
C LYS A 171 5.38 14.14 14.12
N GLU A 172 5.50 12.90 14.63
CA GLU A 172 6.73 12.38 15.22
C GLU A 172 7.87 12.38 14.19
N ILE A 173 7.64 11.81 13.00
CA ILE A 173 8.64 11.76 11.95
C ILE A 173 8.98 13.16 11.44
N ALA A 174 7.98 14.05 11.30
CA ALA A 174 8.22 15.42 10.91
C ALA A 174 9.09 16.17 11.93
N LEU A 175 8.77 16.02 13.23
CA LEU A 175 9.56 16.62 14.31
C LEU A 175 11.00 16.16 14.30
N LEU A 176 11.25 14.85 14.22
CA LEU A 176 12.60 14.28 14.23
C LEU A 176 13.42 14.79 13.03
N ASN A 177 12.81 14.82 11.84
CA ASN A 177 13.51 15.29 10.65
C ASN A 177 13.79 16.79 10.69
N LEU A 178 12.85 17.60 11.16
CA LEU A 178 13.03 19.05 11.34
C LEU A 178 14.10 19.35 12.40
N PHE A 179 14.03 18.68 13.55
CA PHE A 179 15.01 18.82 14.64
C PHE A 179 16.44 18.52 14.17
N ASN A 180 16.62 17.49 13.35
CA ASN A 180 17.94 17.12 12.82
C ASN A 180 18.39 18.03 11.68
N SER A 181 17.45 18.57 10.87
CA SER A 181 17.80 19.39 9.70
C SER A 181 18.08 20.85 10.04
N PHE A 182 17.50 21.38 11.15
CA PHE A 182 17.59 22.80 11.53
C PHE A 182 18.01 22.96 12.99
N PRO A 183 19.32 22.82 13.30
CA PRO A 183 19.85 22.91 14.66
C PRO A 183 19.51 24.24 15.37
N GLU A 184 19.44 25.33 14.61
CA GLU A 184 19.09 26.68 15.12
C GLU A 184 17.64 26.80 15.58
N LYS A 185 16.74 25.89 15.16
CA LYS A 185 15.32 25.86 15.54
C LYS A 185 14.95 24.75 16.52
N GLN A 186 15.89 23.98 17.01
CA GLN A 186 15.64 22.81 17.87
C GLN A 186 14.79 23.16 19.08
N THR A 187 15.11 24.25 19.78
CA THR A 187 14.33 24.74 20.96
C THR A 187 12.89 25.02 20.55
N THR A 188 12.67 25.68 19.41
CA THR A 188 11.33 25.99 18.89
C THR A 188 10.51 24.73 18.66
N TYR A 189 11.11 23.72 18.05
CA TYR A 189 10.43 22.44 17.77
C TYR A 189 10.13 21.64 19.05
N LEU A 190 11.03 21.67 20.05
CA LEU A 190 10.79 21.04 21.34
C LEU A 190 9.66 21.75 22.10
N ASP A 191 9.65 23.08 22.12
CA ASP A 191 8.59 23.89 22.77
C ASP A 191 7.24 23.60 22.09
N TYR A 192 7.24 23.50 20.77
CA TYR A 192 6.02 23.16 20.01
C TYR A 192 5.49 21.78 20.39
N SER A 193 6.36 20.78 20.42
CA SER A 193 5.99 19.39 20.73
C SER A 193 5.67 19.16 22.22
N SER A 194 6.13 20.01 23.12
CA SER A 194 5.84 19.91 24.56
C SER A 194 4.35 19.93 24.90
N LYS A 195 3.53 20.49 23.99
CA LYS A 195 2.07 20.57 24.12
C LYS A 195 1.37 19.28 23.62
N TRP A 196 2.09 18.36 23.01
CA TRP A 196 1.49 17.13 22.51
C TRP A 196 1.26 16.17 23.68
N ILE A 197 0.06 15.64 23.76
CA ILE A 197 -0.20 14.49 24.63
C ILE A 197 0.48 13.32 23.94
N GLY A 198 1.48 12.73 24.59
CA GLY A 198 2.28 11.67 24.03
C GLY A 198 1.43 10.50 23.55
N ASN A 199 1.87 9.88 22.47
CA ASN A 199 1.32 8.63 22.03
C ASN A 199 1.65 7.59 23.12
N ASN A 200 0.64 7.02 23.76
CA ASN A 200 0.83 5.96 24.74
C ASN A 200 1.03 4.62 23.97
N ASP A 201 2.18 4.46 23.35
CA ASP A 201 2.64 3.16 22.83
C ASP A 201 3.06 2.20 23.96
N LYS A 202 2.50 2.37 25.14
CA LYS A 202 2.62 1.41 26.22
C LYS A 202 1.42 0.49 26.21
N ASN A 203 1.35 -0.35 25.19
CA ASN A 203 0.58 -1.57 25.22
C ASN A 203 1.39 -2.69 24.58
#